data_dc9d2cc91c3bed483c0cfa5e507cfa3b
#
_entry.id   dc9d2cc91c3bed483c0cfa5e507cfa3b
#
_cell.length_a   1.000
_cell.length_b   1.000
_cell.length_c   1.000
_cell.angle_alpha   90.00
_cell.angle_beta   90.00
_cell.angle_gamma   90.00
#
_symmetry.space_group_name_H-M   'P 1'
#
loop_
_entity.id
_entity.type
_entity.pdbx_description
1 polymer ?
#
loop_
_entity_poly.entity_id
_entity_poly.type
_entity_poly.pdbx_seq_one_letter_code
_entity_poly.pdbx_strand_id
1 'polypeptide(L)'
;MRKLFAAAAAVALGLTASLGAQAADKTKVGFVYVGPVGDMGWSYQHDQGRQAIEKKFGKKVETTFVENVSEGPDAERVIEKLARSGNDIIFTTSFGFMNPTLKVAKKYPNVKFEHATGYKRADNVSTYAARFYEGRYVIGQIAARMTKSKIVGYIGATPIPEVVRGINSFMLGAQSIDPDIKVKIIWINSWFDPGKEADAAKALIDQGADILVQHTDSAAPLQVAAERGVVGFGQASDMIKFAPKNQLTAIVDHWDEYYISRVQAVMDGTWKSEDTWGGFDKEMVHMAPFTNMPEDVAKMATETEAKIKSGELHPFDGPIYKQDGTLVVKEGETLDDGTLLGMNWYVQGIDGKVPQ
;
A
#
# COMPACT_ATOMS: atom_id res chain seq x y z
N MET A 1 37.06 -10.76 92.51
CA MET A 1 36.05 -11.69 92.00
C MET A 1 34.78 -10.91 91.61
N ARG A 2 34.56 -10.69 90.37
CA ARG A 2 33.24 -10.42 89.70
C ARG A 2 33.49 -10.13 88.26
N LYS A 3 33.14 -11.06 87.40
CA LYS A 3 33.22 -10.99 85.95
C LYS A 3 32.05 -10.12 85.43
N LEU A 4 32.34 -9.10 84.63
CA LEU A 4 31.35 -8.33 83.83
C LEU A 4 31.41 -8.84 82.43
N PHE A 5 30.30 -9.41 81.98
CA PHE A 5 30.03 -9.70 80.56
C PHE A 5 29.50 -8.44 79.86
N ALA A 6 30.21 -8.00 78.86
CA ALA A 6 29.70 -6.97 77.94
C ALA A 6 29.10 -7.66 76.70
N ALA A 7 27.79 -7.48 76.52
CA ALA A 7 27.07 -7.94 75.31
C ALA A 7 27.18 -6.85 74.23
N ALA A 8 27.79 -7.17 73.10
CA ALA A 8 27.82 -6.34 71.94
C ALA A 8 26.60 -6.65 71.06
N ALA A 9 25.66 -5.73 70.96
CA ALA A 9 24.54 -5.80 70.00
C ALA A 9 25.00 -5.31 68.62
N ALA A 10 25.09 -6.21 67.68
CA ALA A 10 25.31 -5.86 66.27
C ALA A 10 23.98 -5.45 65.62
N VAL A 11 23.85 -4.17 65.28
CA VAL A 11 22.74 -3.65 64.47
C VAL A 11 23.09 -3.90 63.02
N ALA A 12 22.44 -4.86 62.38
CA ALA A 12 22.49 -5.06 60.94
C ALA A 12 21.55 -4.05 60.25
N LEU A 13 22.10 -3.01 59.67
CA LEU A 13 21.38 -2.16 58.71
C LEU A 13 21.19 -2.92 57.39
N GLY A 14 19.96 -3.45 57.20
CA GLY A 14 19.55 -3.97 55.90
C GLY A 14 19.34 -2.78 54.93
N LEU A 15 20.29 -2.59 54.00
CA LEU A 15 20.07 -1.80 52.79
C LEU A 15 19.11 -2.60 51.87
N THR A 16 17.83 -2.30 51.96
CA THR A 16 16.90 -2.68 50.88
C THR A 16 17.15 -1.74 49.70
N ALA A 17 17.98 -2.18 48.77
CA ALA A 17 18.05 -1.57 47.43
C ALA A 17 16.70 -1.81 46.76
N SER A 18 15.79 -0.84 46.81
CA SER A 18 14.64 -0.77 45.94
C SER A 18 15.16 -0.60 44.51
N LEU A 19 15.26 -1.70 43.76
CA LEU A 19 15.33 -1.68 42.33
C LEU A 19 14.03 -1.04 41.84
N GLY A 20 14.03 0.29 41.71
CA GLY A 20 13.00 0.98 40.98
C GLY A 20 13.01 0.37 39.57
N ALA A 21 11.96 -0.36 39.22
CA ALA A 21 11.71 -0.75 37.85
C ALA A 21 11.63 0.56 37.05
N GLN A 22 12.73 0.94 36.40
CA GLN A 22 12.74 2.02 35.42
C GLN A 22 11.76 1.59 34.36
N ALA A 23 10.64 2.30 34.22
CA ALA A 23 9.71 2.04 33.14
C ALA A 23 10.55 2.10 31.85
N ALA A 24 10.63 0.97 31.16
CA ALA A 24 11.36 0.92 29.89
C ALA A 24 10.76 2.02 28.99
N ASP A 25 11.62 2.87 28.45
CA ASP A 25 11.19 3.93 27.53
C ASP A 25 10.40 3.27 26.39
N LYS A 26 9.23 3.87 26.11
CA LYS A 26 8.36 3.37 25.04
C LYS A 26 9.03 3.62 23.68
N THR A 27 8.97 2.66 22.78
CA THR A 27 9.34 2.88 21.39
C THR A 27 8.33 3.84 20.74
N LYS A 28 8.83 4.95 20.23
CA LYS A 28 8.00 5.98 19.59
C LYS A 28 7.97 5.77 18.07
N VAL A 29 6.75 5.70 17.53
CA VAL A 29 6.50 5.38 16.14
C VAL A 29 5.72 6.52 15.49
N GLY A 30 6.30 7.16 14.47
CA GLY A 30 5.68 8.26 13.73
C GLY A 30 5.14 7.80 12.38
N PHE A 31 4.01 8.38 11.94
CA PHE A 31 3.45 8.16 10.61
C PHE A 31 3.17 9.47 9.91
N VAL A 32 3.39 9.51 8.59
CA VAL A 32 3.08 10.65 7.73
C VAL A 32 2.20 10.17 6.58
N TYR A 33 0.95 10.63 6.55
CA TYR A 33 -0.05 10.24 5.56
C TYR A 33 -0.32 11.36 4.57
N VAL A 34 -0.45 11.01 3.28
CA VAL A 34 -0.71 11.95 2.19
C VAL A 34 -2.17 12.42 2.15
N GLY A 35 -3.09 11.57 2.55
CA GLY A 35 -4.53 11.84 2.63
C GLY A 35 -5.08 11.70 4.05
N PRO A 36 -6.39 11.89 4.24
CA PRO A 36 -7.05 11.71 5.53
C PRO A 36 -7.23 10.22 5.84
N VAL A 37 -7.13 9.85 7.12
CA VAL A 37 -7.36 8.46 7.55
C VAL A 37 -8.83 8.02 7.45
N GLY A 38 -9.75 8.97 7.25
CA GLY A 38 -11.19 8.70 7.14
C GLY A 38 -11.68 8.39 5.72
N ASP A 39 -10.79 8.40 4.70
CA ASP A 39 -11.16 8.23 3.30
C ASP A 39 -11.52 6.79 2.89
N MET A 40 -11.18 5.81 3.73
CA MET A 40 -11.28 4.37 3.43
C MET A 40 -10.38 3.90 2.28
N GLY A 41 -9.37 4.70 1.91
CA GLY A 41 -8.40 4.42 0.87
C GLY A 41 -7.00 4.08 1.44
N TRP A 42 -5.98 4.62 0.78
CA TRP A 42 -4.56 4.41 1.08
C TRP A 42 -4.19 4.78 2.53
N SER A 43 -4.48 6.02 2.94
CA SER A 43 -4.11 6.51 4.28
C SER A 43 -4.86 5.76 5.39
N TYR A 44 -6.14 5.42 5.16
CA TYR A 44 -6.90 4.56 6.06
C TYR A 44 -6.20 3.22 6.29
N GLN A 45 -5.76 2.56 5.22
CA GLN A 45 -5.17 1.22 5.33
C GLN A 45 -3.81 1.26 6.03
N HIS A 46 -3.01 2.29 5.81
CA HIS A 46 -1.80 2.53 6.59
C HIS A 46 -2.07 2.77 8.08
N ASP A 47 -3.17 3.48 8.40
CA ASP A 47 -3.57 3.69 9.78
C ASP A 47 -4.09 2.41 10.45
N GLN A 48 -4.71 1.48 9.73
CA GLN A 48 -5.02 0.15 10.25
C GLN A 48 -3.73 -0.56 10.69
N GLY A 49 -2.67 -0.52 9.89
CA GLY A 49 -1.36 -1.06 10.27
C GLY A 49 -0.76 -0.36 11.51
N ARG A 50 -0.91 0.97 11.64
CA ARG A 50 -0.53 1.70 12.88
C ARG A 50 -1.30 1.17 14.09
N GLN A 51 -2.62 1.01 13.96
CA GLN A 51 -3.46 0.46 15.03
C GLN A 51 -3.11 -0.99 15.38
N ALA A 52 -2.68 -1.79 14.40
CA ALA A 52 -2.18 -3.15 14.63
C ALA A 52 -0.91 -3.15 15.50
N ILE A 53 0.00 -2.18 15.31
CA ILE A 53 1.17 -1.96 16.18
C ILE A 53 0.71 -1.69 17.62
N GLU A 54 -0.23 -0.76 17.82
CA GLU A 54 -0.75 -0.43 19.15
C GLU A 54 -1.40 -1.64 19.83
N LYS A 55 -2.19 -2.40 19.07
CA LYS A 55 -2.83 -3.62 19.56
C LYS A 55 -1.80 -4.68 19.94
N LYS A 56 -0.74 -4.84 19.15
CA LYS A 56 0.31 -5.87 19.39
C LYS A 56 1.17 -5.55 20.57
N PHE A 57 1.64 -4.32 20.70
CA PHE A 57 2.68 -3.95 21.68
C PHE A 57 2.13 -3.22 22.91
N GLY A 58 0.91 -2.69 22.85
CA GLY A 58 0.25 -2.03 23.96
C GLY A 58 1.09 -0.89 24.55
N LYS A 59 1.34 -0.93 25.85
CA LYS A 59 2.08 0.12 26.58
C LYS A 59 3.57 0.23 26.21
N LYS A 60 4.11 -0.69 25.42
CA LYS A 60 5.53 -0.67 25.00
C LYS A 60 5.80 0.30 23.86
N VAL A 61 4.76 0.76 23.17
CA VAL A 61 4.86 1.71 22.08
C VAL A 61 4.03 2.95 22.34
N GLU A 62 4.38 4.02 21.62
CA GLU A 62 3.59 5.25 21.50
C GLU A 62 3.56 5.64 20.03
N THR A 63 2.38 5.65 19.41
CA THR A 63 2.25 6.03 18.01
C THR A 63 1.73 7.45 17.86
N THR A 64 2.22 8.15 16.84
CA THR A 64 1.73 9.47 16.43
C THR A 64 1.59 9.49 14.92
N PHE A 65 0.64 10.25 14.38
CA PHE A 65 0.51 10.43 12.95
C PHE A 65 0.19 11.88 12.57
N VAL A 66 0.49 12.23 11.33
CA VAL A 66 0.09 13.50 10.71
C VAL A 66 -0.51 13.16 9.35
N GLU A 67 -1.74 13.55 9.14
CA GLU A 67 -2.49 13.29 7.90
C GLU A 67 -2.59 14.54 7.02
N ASN A 68 -3.03 14.37 5.77
CA ASN A 68 -3.18 15.44 4.78
C ASN A 68 -1.87 16.21 4.54
N VAL A 69 -0.76 15.50 4.50
CA VAL A 69 0.56 16.08 4.25
C VAL A 69 0.84 16.13 2.76
N SER A 70 1.01 17.34 2.22
CA SER A 70 1.36 17.51 0.81
C SER A 70 2.78 17.00 0.53
N GLU A 71 2.99 16.40 -0.64
CA GLU A 71 4.31 15.99 -1.09
C GLU A 71 5.24 17.21 -1.29
N GLY A 72 6.54 17.00 -1.12
CA GLY A 72 7.54 18.05 -1.26
C GLY A 72 7.94 18.73 0.05
N PRO A 73 8.02 20.09 0.12
CA PRO A 73 8.53 20.81 1.29
C PRO A 73 7.74 20.59 2.59
N ASP A 74 6.43 20.41 2.50
CA ASP A 74 5.59 20.13 3.66
C ASP A 74 5.92 18.77 4.27
N ALA A 75 6.12 17.75 3.43
CA ALA A 75 6.55 16.43 3.89
C ALA A 75 7.89 16.51 4.64
N GLU A 76 8.90 17.23 4.10
CA GLU A 76 10.18 17.40 4.78
C GLU A 76 10.00 18.01 6.17
N ARG A 77 9.20 19.07 6.29
CA ARG A 77 8.94 19.76 7.55
C ARG A 77 8.26 18.86 8.59
N VAL A 78 7.28 18.06 8.15
CA VAL A 78 6.54 17.15 9.04
C VAL A 78 7.43 15.98 9.48
N ILE A 79 8.16 15.36 8.55
CA ILE A 79 9.09 14.25 8.86
C ILE A 79 10.17 14.73 9.82
N GLU A 80 10.75 15.92 9.59
CA GLU A 80 11.76 16.50 10.48
C GLU A 80 11.20 16.82 11.87
N LYS A 81 9.95 17.29 11.96
CA LYS A 81 9.27 17.50 13.25
C LYS A 81 9.11 16.19 14.02
N LEU A 82 8.69 15.10 13.38
CA LEU A 82 8.59 13.78 14.01
C LEU A 82 9.96 13.26 14.47
N ALA A 83 10.99 13.37 13.62
CA ALA A 83 12.35 12.96 13.99
C ALA A 83 12.87 13.74 15.21
N ARG A 84 12.67 15.05 15.24
CA ARG A 84 13.07 15.92 16.36
C ARG A 84 12.29 15.67 17.65
N SER A 85 11.03 15.21 17.57
CA SER A 85 10.23 14.85 18.73
C SER A 85 10.60 13.50 19.36
N GLY A 86 11.66 12.85 18.85
CA GLY A 86 12.23 11.65 19.44
C GLY A 86 11.52 10.37 19.02
N ASN A 87 10.93 10.31 17.81
CA ASN A 87 10.48 9.03 17.26
C ASN A 87 11.68 8.15 16.94
N ASP A 88 11.60 6.87 17.27
CA ASP A 88 12.62 5.86 16.98
C ASP A 88 12.52 5.36 15.55
N ILE A 89 11.29 5.25 15.04
CA ILE A 89 10.97 4.85 13.67
C ILE A 89 9.85 5.72 13.10
N ILE A 90 9.97 6.09 11.83
CA ILE A 90 9.00 6.93 11.11
C ILE A 90 8.63 6.27 9.79
N PHE A 91 7.33 6.04 9.58
CA PHE A 91 6.75 5.54 8.34
C PHE A 91 6.28 6.71 7.48
N THR A 92 6.75 6.80 6.25
CA THR A 92 6.38 7.85 5.28
C THR A 92 5.67 7.19 4.10
N THR A 93 4.38 7.43 3.94
CA THR A 93 3.47 6.59 3.18
C THR A 93 3.03 7.21 1.84
N SER A 94 3.92 7.86 1.12
CA SER A 94 3.65 8.32 -0.25
C SER A 94 4.92 8.37 -1.08
N PHE A 95 4.82 8.06 -2.38
CA PHE A 95 5.95 8.09 -3.32
C PHE A 95 6.72 9.41 -3.28
N GLY A 96 6.02 10.54 -3.27
CA GLY A 96 6.65 11.87 -3.25
C GLY A 96 7.33 12.24 -1.92
N PHE A 97 7.18 11.42 -0.88
CA PHE A 97 7.92 11.60 0.39
C PHE A 97 9.35 11.05 0.33
N MET A 98 9.77 10.37 -0.75
CA MET A 98 11.09 9.72 -0.87
C MET A 98 12.25 10.69 -0.64
N ASN A 99 12.34 11.75 -1.42
CA ASN A 99 13.43 12.72 -1.29
C ASN A 99 13.38 13.50 0.04
N PRO A 100 12.21 13.97 0.53
CA PRO A 100 12.06 14.51 1.88
C PRO A 100 12.57 13.57 2.97
N THR A 101 12.19 12.28 2.94
CA THR A 101 12.63 11.26 3.91
C THR A 101 14.15 11.12 3.91
N LEU A 102 14.77 10.95 2.74
CA LEU A 102 16.23 10.83 2.62
C LEU A 102 16.98 12.07 3.12
N LYS A 103 16.42 13.25 2.89
CA LYS A 103 17.02 14.51 3.34
C LYS A 103 16.97 14.65 4.86
N VAL A 104 15.86 14.27 5.49
CA VAL A 104 15.73 14.26 6.95
C VAL A 104 16.59 13.15 7.56
N ALA A 105 16.61 11.95 6.98
CA ALA A 105 17.38 10.81 7.48
C ALA A 105 18.87 11.12 7.65
N LYS A 106 19.46 11.92 6.76
CA LYS A 106 20.86 12.38 6.88
C LYS A 106 21.09 13.23 8.13
N LYS A 107 20.11 13.99 8.59
CA LYS A 107 20.19 14.86 9.78
C LYS A 107 19.97 14.07 11.07
N TYR A 108 19.26 12.94 10.99
CA TYR A 108 18.83 12.12 12.13
C TYR A 108 19.28 10.65 11.96
N PRO A 109 20.58 10.35 12.01
CA PRO A 109 21.12 9.01 11.69
C PRO A 109 20.67 7.90 12.65
N ASN A 110 20.21 8.24 13.85
CA ASN A 110 19.73 7.28 14.84
C ASN A 110 18.26 6.92 14.65
N VAL A 111 17.47 7.75 13.94
CA VAL A 111 16.07 7.48 13.62
C VAL A 111 15.99 6.54 12.44
N LYS A 112 15.11 5.54 12.49
CA LYS A 112 14.82 4.62 11.39
C LYS A 112 13.66 5.15 10.57
N PHE A 113 13.76 5.00 9.25
CA PHE A 113 12.72 5.43 8.32
C PHE A 113 12.29 4.27 7.44
N GLU A 114 10.98 4.10 7.35
CA GLU A 114 10.32 3.16 6.45
C GLU A 114 9.55 3.96 5.40
N HIS A 115 9.97 3.88 4.15
CA HIS A 115 9.40 4.68 3.08
C HIS A 115 8.61 3.80 2.09
N ALA A 116 7.30 4.07 1.96
CA ALA A 116 6.42 3.34 1.05
C ALA A 116 6.67 3.73 -0.41
N THR A 117 6.68 2.74 -1.29
CA THR A 117 6.69 2.86 -2.76
C THR A 117 7.91 3.56 -3.37
N GLY A 118 8.94 3.86 -2.56
CA GLY A 118 10.19 4.44 -3.03
C GLY A 118 11.17 3.40 -3.55
N TYR A 119 12.29 3.88 -4.11
CA TYR A 119 13.37 3.05 -4.64
C TYR A 119 14.78 3.48 -4.18
N LYS A 120 14.87 4.55 -3.39
CA LYS A 120 16.15 5.04 -2.83
C LYS A 120 16.21 4.74 -1.34
N ARG A 121 17.31 4.17 -0.91
CA ARG A 121 17.60 3.79 0.48
C ARG A 121 18.83 4.49 1.01
N ALA A 122 19.00 4.43 2.33
CA ALA A 122 20.21 4.82 3.08
C ALA A 122 20.38 3.86 4.28
N ASP A 123 21.45 3.97 5.04
CA ASP A 123 21.73 3.09 6.19
C ASP A 123 20.60 3.06 7.23
N ASN A 124 19.84 4.15 7.34
CA ASN A 124 18.69 4.30 8.22
C ASN A 124 17.35 4.51 7.47
N VAL A 125 17.28 4.20 6.18
CA VAL A 125 16.08 4.28 5.36
C VAL A 125 15.85 2.96 4.63
N SER A 126 14.76 2.27 4.94
CA SER A 126 14.22 1.14 4.18
C SER A 126 13.18 1.61 3.16
N THR A 127 12.94 0.80 2.14
CA THR A 127 11.80 0.95 1.25
C THR A 127 10.89 -0.27 1.32
N TYR A 128 9.58 -0.05 1.19
CA TYR A 128 8.61 -1.13 1.09
C TYR A 128 7.50 -0.77 0.11
N ALA A 129 6.96 -1.78 -0.55
CA ALA A 129 5.81 -1.67 -1.43
C ALA A 129 5.08 -3.02 -1.51
N ALA A 130 3.83 -2.99 -1.96
CA ALA A 130 3.12 -4.20 -2.30
C ALA A 130 3.08 -4.39 -3.82
N ARG A 131 2.94 -5.66 -4.26
CA ARG A 131 2.77 -6.02 -5.68
C ARG A 131 1.30 -5.85 -6.08
N PHE A 132 0.78 -4.62 -5.98
CA PHE A 132 -0.61 -4.29 -6.29
C PHE A 132 -1.05 -4.79 -7.67
N TYR A 133 -0.11 -4.87 -8.60
CA TYR A 133 -0.35 -5.35 -9.95
C TYR A 133 -0.87 -6.80 -10.00
N GLU A 134 -0.61 -7.61 -8.98
CA GLU A 134 -1.15 -8.96 -8.87
C GLU A 134 -2.67 -8.94 -8.77
N GLY A 135 -3.22 -8.08 -7.88
CA GLY A 135 -4.66 -7.85 -7.77
C GLY A 135 -5.24 -7.19 -9.03
N ARG A 136 -4.46 -6.32 -9.72
CA ARG A 136 -4.90 -5.71 -10.98
C ARG A 136 -5.15 -6.75 -12.08
N TYR A 137 -4.32 -7.77 -12.17
CA TYR A 137 -4.52 -8.87 -13.12
C TYR A 137 -5.84 -9.60 -12.84
N VAL A 138 -6.10 -9.94 -11.59
CA VAL A 138 -7.33 -10.63 -11.17
C VAL A 138 -8.57 -9.79 -11.52
N ILE A 139 -8.59 -8.50 -11.17
CA ILE A 139 -9.75 -7.64 -11.50
C ILE A 139 -9.87 -7.36 -12.99
N GLY A 140 -8.79 -7.45 -13.76
CA GLY A 140 -8.82 -7.40 -15.22
C GLY A 140 -9.62 -8.56 -15.81
N GLN A 141 -9.39 -9.78 -15.35
CA GLN A 141 -10.15 -10.95 -15.76
C GLN A 141 -11.63 -10.86 -15.37
N ILE A 142 -11.91 -10.39 -14.14
CA ILE A 142 -13.30 -10.15 -13.70
C ILE A 142 -13.98 -9.13 -14.61
N ALA A 143 -13.30 -8.01 -14.91
CA ALA A 143 -13.84 -6.97 -15.77
C ALA A 143 -14.18 -7.51 -17.17
N ALA A 144 -13.32 -8.32 -17.77
CA ALA A 144 -13.57 -8.90 -19.07
C ALA A 144 -14.76 -9.86 -19.10
N ARG A 145 -15.02 -10.57 -18.00
CA ARG A 145 -16.19 -11.46 -17.86
C ARG A 145 -17.48 -10.70 -17.59
N MET A 146 -17.41 -9.52 -16.96
CA MET A 146 -18.56 -8.76 -16.48
C MET A 146 -19.02 -7.65 -17.43
N THR A 147 -18.12 -7.08 -18.23
CA THR A 147 -18.46 -5.98 -19.15
C THR A 147 -19.39 -6.44 -20.27
N LYS A 148 -20.28 -5.53 -20.66
CA LYS A 148 -21.17 -5.69 -21.84
C LYS A 148 -20.73 -4.78 -22.98
N SER A 149 -20.16 -3.61 -22.64
CA SER A 149 -19.70 -2.60 -23.61
C SER A 149 -18.30 -2.90 -24.17
N LYS A 150 -17.56 -3.78 -23.50
CA LYS A 150 -16.10 -4.02 -23.71
C LYS A 150 -15.25 -2.76 -23.47
N ILE A 151 -15.79 -1.75 -22.78
CA ILE A 151 -15.09 -0.51 -22.43
C ILE A 151 -15.00 -0.42 -20.91
N VAL A 152 -13.78 -0.38 -20.40
CA VAL A 152 -13.50 -0.17 -18.98
C VAL A 152 -12.91 1.22 -18.79
N GLY A 153 -13.42 1.95 -17.83
CA GLY A 153 -12.88 3.24 -17.41
C GLY A 153 -11.86 3.07 -16.27
N TYR A 154 -10.67 3.63 -16.44
CA TYR A 154 -9.62 3.60 -15.45
C TYR A 154 -9.26 5.01 -14.99
N ILE A 155 -9.34 5.28 -13.69
CA ILE A 155 -8.97 6.57 -13.10
C ILE A 155 -7.57 6.42 -12.51
N GLY A 156 -6.60 7.15 -13.06
CA GLY A 156 -5.22 7.17 -12.58
C GLY A 156 -4.93 8.43 -11.77
N ALA A 157 -4.23 8.27 -10.64
CA ALA A 157 -3.79 9.38 -9.80
C ALA A 157 -2.62 10.15 -10.46
N THR A 158 -1.44 9.57 -10.43
CA THR A 158 -0.19 10.16 -10.93
C THR A 158 0.53 9.14 -11.81
N PRO A 159 1.10 9.52 -12.96
CA PRO A 159 1.69 8.59 -13.93
C PRO A 159 3.09 8.09 -13.51
N ILE A 160 3.19 7.52 -12.31
CA ILE A 160 4.40 6.85 -11.81
C ILE A 160 4.42 5.37 -12.25
N PRO A 161 5.59 4.71 -12.26
CA PRO A 161 5.72 3.33 -12.68
C PRO A 161 4.75 2.35 -12.00
N GLU A 162 4.43 2.55 -10.74
CA GLU A 162 3.48 1.73 -10.00
C GLU A 162 2.08 1.76 -10.62
N VAL A 163 1.57 2.95 -10.94
CA VAL A 163 0.24 3.12 -11.54
C VAL A 163 0.22 2.61 -12.97
N VAL A 164 1.26 2.92 -13.76
CA VAL A 164 1.40 2.43 -15.16
C VAL A 164 1.46 0.89 -15.19
N ARG A 165 2.25 0.29 -14.30
CA ARG A 165 2.34 -1.17 -14.15
C ARG A 165 1.00 -1.78 -13.76
N GLY A 166 0.26 -1.14 -12.86
CA GLY A 166 -1.08 -1.57 -12.47
C GLY A 166 -2.06 -1.58 -13.64
N ILE A 167 -2.07 -0.52 -14.46
CA ILE A 167 -2.89 -0.41 -15.66
C ILE A 167 -2.53 -1.53 -16.66
N ASN A 168 -1.24 -1.74 -16.90
CA ASN A 168 -0.76 -2.79 -17.80
C ASN A 168 -1.17 -4.19 -17.34
N SER A 169 -1.00 -4.48 -16.05
CA SER A 169 -1.39 -5.77 -15.47
C SER A 169 -2.90 -6.00 -15.56
N PHE A 170 -3.69 -4.97 -15.30
CA PHE A 170 -5.14 -5.01 -15.51
C PHE A 170 -5.48 -5.38 -16.96
N MET A 171 -4.83 -4.70 -17.92
CA MET A 171 -5.09 -4.96 -19.35
C MET A 171 -4.68 -6.37 -19.75
N LEU A 172 -3.53 -6.86 -19.29
CA LEU A 172 -3.09 -8.23 -19.56
C LEU A 172 -4.06 -9.27 -18.99
N GLY A 173 -4.55 -9.05 -17.75
CA GLY A 173 -5.59 -9.87 -17.17
C GLY A 173 -6.89 -9.85 -17.98
N ALA A 174 -7.33 -8.69 -18.43
CA ALA A 174 -8.51 -8.55 -19.25
C ALA A 174 -8.36 -9.25 -20.60
N GLN A 175 -7.23 -9.06 -21.29
CA GLN A 175 -6.95 -9.67 -22.59
C GLN A 175 -6.78 -11.19 -22.51
N SER A 176 -6.41 -11.75 -21.37
CA SER A 176 -6.35 -13.21 -21.19
C SER A 176 -7.74 -13.87 -21.29
N ILE A 177 -8.82 -13.08 -21.17
CA ILE A 177 -10.22 -13.52 -21.27
C ILE A 177 -10.87 -13.02 -22.56
N ASP A 178 -10.76 -11.73 -22.86
CA ASP A 178 -11.31 -11.11 -24.07
C ASP A 178 -10.31 -10.11 -24.66
N PRO A 179 -9.68 -10.43 -25.82
CA PRO A 179 -8.68 -9.55 -26.44
C PRO A 179 -9.24 -8.25 -27.01
N ASP A 180 -10.57 -8.13 -27.13
CA ASP A 180 -11.23 -6.93 -27.68
C ASP A 180 -11.52 -5.86 -26.64
N ILE A 181 -11.22 -6.12 -25.35
CA ILE A 181 -11.39 -5.15 -24.26
C ILE A 181 -10.58 -3.90 -24.55
N LYS A 182 -11.21 -2.76 -24.26
CA LYS A 182 -10.58 -1.44 -24.33
C LYS A 182 -10.58 -0.76 -22.96
N VAL A 183 -9.43 -0.20 -22.59
CA VAL A 183 -9.26 0.57 -21.37
C VAL A 183 -9.08 2.04 -21.72
N LYS A 184 -10.00 2.87 -21.24
CA LYS A 184 -9.91 4.33 -21.33
C LYS A 184 -9.42 4.90 -20.01
N ILE A 185 -8.43 5.81 -20.04
CA ILE A 185 -7.78 6.32 -18.84
C ILE A 185 -8.03 7.81 -18.71
N ILE A 186 -8.39 8.26 -17.51
CA ILE A 186 -8.36 9.67 -17.11
C ILE A 186 -7.38 9.83 -15.96
N TRP A 187 -6.37 10.67 -16.15
CA TRP A 187 -5.41 11.05 -15.12
C TRP A 187 -5.88 12.32 -14.42
N ILE A 188 -5.95 12.28 -13.07
CA ILE A 188 -6.46 13.43 -12.28
C ILE A 188 -5.36 14.24 -11.61
N ASN A 189 -4.12 13.76 -11.64
CA ASN A 189 -2.93 14.38 -11.00
C ASN A 189 -3.16 14.68 -9.51
N SER A 190 -3.75 13.72 -8.81
CA SER A 190 -3.99 13.76 -7.36
C SER A 190 -4.16 12.34 -6.84
N TRP A 191 -3.66 12.07 -5.63
CA TRP A 191 -3.93 10.82 -4.93
C TRP A 191 -5.34 10.80 -4.33
N PHE A 192 -5.77 11.91 -3.75
CA PHE A 192 -7.06 12.07 -3.11
C PHE A 192 -7.70 13.39 -3.52
N ASP A 193 -8.75 13.34 -4.31
CA ASP A 193 -9.61 14.46 -4.70
C ASP A 193 -10.98 13.92 -5.10
N PRO A 194 -11.90 13.72 -4.12
CA PRO A 194 -13.21 13.12 -4.39
C PRO A 194 -14.01 13.82 -5.51
N GLY A 195 -13.83 15.13 -5.67
CA GLY A 195 -14.50 15.89 -6.74
C GLY A 195 -13.99 15.51 -8.12
N LYS A 196 -12.66 15.56 -8.32
CA LYS A 196 -12.05 15.15 -9.60
C LYS A 196 -12.25 13.66 -9.88
N GLU A 197 -12.20 12.82 -8.86
CA GLU A 197 -12.44 11.38 -8.98
C GLU A 197 -13.87 11.09 -9.46
N ALA A 198 -14.87 11.76 -8.88
CA ALA A 198 -16.27 11.65 -9.30
C ALA A 198 -16.47 12.16 -10.73
N ASP A 199 -15.87 13.29 -11.10
CA ASP A 199 -15.99 13.85 -12.45
C ASP A 199 -15.31 12.95 -13.49
N ALA A 200 -14.15 12.38 -13.18
CA ALA A 200 -13.49 11.40 -14.05
C ALA A 200 -14.34 10.12 -14.22
N ALA A 201 -14.97 9.63 -13.15
CA ALA A 201 -15.88 8.49 -13.20
C ALA A 201 -17.07 8.75 -14.13
N LYS A 202 -17.75 9.89 -13.97
CA LYS A 202 -18.87 10.31 -14.83
C LYS A 202 -18.44 10.39 -16.30
N ALA A 203 -17.31 11.05 -16.57
CA ALA A 203 -16.78 11.21 -17.92
C ALA A 203 -16.44 9.88 -18.60
N LEU A 204 -15.90 8.90 -17.86
CA LEU A 204 -15.63 7.56 -18.37
C LEU A 204 -16.91 6.79 -18.69
N ILE A 205 -17.93 6.89 -17.82
CA ILE A 205 -19.25 6.27 -18.06
C ILE A 205 -19.92 6.89 -19.27
N ASP A 206 -19.89 8.24 -19.41
CA ASP A 206 -20.44 8.95 -20.58
C ASP A 206 -19.73 8.57 -21.88
N GLN A 207 -18.48 8.09 -21.81
CA GLN A 207 -17.72 7.53 -22.92
C GLN A 207 -18.00 6.03 -23.18
N GLY A 208 -18.97 5.44 -22.47
CA GLY A 208 -19.42 4.08 -22.67
C GLY A 208 -18.82 3.04 -21.74
N ALA A 209 -18.03 3.43 -20.74
CA ALA A 209 -17.54 2.47 -19.75
C ALA A 209 -18.68 1.96 -18.87
N ASP A 210 -18.81 0.64 -18.74
CA ASP A 210 -19.76 -0.02 -17.86
C ASP A 210 -19.09 -0.66 -16.63
N ILE A 211 -17.76 -0.54 -16.56
CA ILE A 211 -16.95 -0.93 -15.41
C ILE A 211 -15.96 0.19 -15.09
N LEU A 212 -15.81 0.53 -13.80
CA LEU A 212 -14.84 1.49 -13.33
C LEU A 212 -13.74 0.82 -12.50
N VAL A 213 -12.51 1.22 -12.78
CA VAL A 213 -11.30 0.90 -12.00
C VAL A 213 -10.67 2.21 -11.55
N GLN A 214 -10.18 2.25 -10.34
CA GLN A 214 -9.48 3.41 -9.82
C GLN A 214 -8.11 3.04 -9.23
N HIS A 215 -7.17 3.96 -9.32
CA HIS A 215 -5.94 4.00 -8.55
C HIS A 215 -5.84 5.39 -7.90
N THR A 216 -6.87 5.71 -7.16
CA THR A 216 -7.09 6.94 -6.39
C THR A 216 -7.75 6.56 -5.07
N ASP A 217 -7.74 7.43 -4.07
CA ASP A 217 -7.91 7.01 -2.68
C ASP A 217 -9.32 7.20 -2.14
N SER A 218 -10.23 7.92 -2.83
CA SER A 218 -11.58 8.10 -2.33
C SER A 218 -12.56 7.04 -2.83
N ALA A 219 -13.67 6.89 -2.13
CA ALA A 219 -14.77 6.02 -2.56
C ALA A 219 -15.68 6.68 -3.62
N ALA A 220 -15.39 7.92 -4.05
CA ALA A 220 -16.26 8.68 -4.97
C ALA A 220 -16.49 7.97 -6.31
N PRO A 221 -15.51 7.32 -6.96
CA PRO A 221 -15.78 6.58 -8.20
C PRO A 221 -16.77 5.44 -8.03
N LEU A 222 -16.70 4.70 -6.92
CA LEU A 222 -17.66 3.63 -6.62
C LEU A 222 -19.07 4.17 -6.31
N GLN A 223 -19.17 5.32 -5.63
CA GLN A 223 -20.45 5.98 -5.40
C GLN A 223 -21.09 6.41 -6.72
N VAL A 224 -20.31 7.00 -7.63
CA VAL A 224 -20.76 7.33 -8.99
C VAL A 224 -21.17 6.07 -9.76
N ALA A 225 -20.41 4.97 -9.66
CA ALA A 225 -20.77 3.70 -10.28
C ALA A 225 -22.14 3.22 -9.80
N ALA A 226 -22.39 3.28 -8.49
CA ALA A 226 -23.68 2.90 -7.90
C ALA A 226 -24.82 3.82 -8.37
N GLU A 227 -24.61 5.13 -8.41
CA GLU A 227 -25.60 6.11 -8.89
C GLU A 227 -25.95 5.94 -10.38
N ARG A 228 -24.97 5.56 -11.19
CA ARG A 228 -25.12 5.41 -12.64
C ARG A 228 -25.45 3.99 -13.07
N GLY A 229 -25.55 3.04 -12.13
CA GLY A 229 -25.94 1.64 -12.40
C GLY A 229 -24.86 0.83 -13.11
N VAL A 230 -23.60 1.22 -13.02
CA VAL A 230 -22.42 0.47 -13.48
C VAL A 230 -21.72 -0.18 -12.29
N VAL A 231 -20.73 -1.04 -12.53
CA VAL A 231 -19.98 -1.74 -11.47
C VAL A 231 -18.55 -1.26 -11.38
N GLY A 232 -17.86 -1.56 -10.29
CA GLY A 232 -16.48 -1.17 -10.11
C GLY A 232 -15.75 -1.96 -9.04
N PHE A 233 -14.54 -1.52 -8.75
CA PHE A 233 -13.64 -2.16 -7.80
C PHE A 233 -13.18 -1.17 -6.74
N GLY A 234 -13.03 -1.65 -5.50
CA GLY A 234 -12.42 -0.87 -4.43
C GLY A 234 -10.89 -0.80 -4.59
N GLN A 235 -10.30 0.24 -4.01
CA GLN A 235 -8.86 0.53 -4.05
C GLN A 235 -8.30 0.65 -2.64
N ALA A 236 -7.16 0.00 -2.41
CA ALA A 236 -6.40 -0.05 -1.15
C ALA A 236 -7.17 -0.69 0.02
N SER A 237 -8.48 -0.57 0.09
CA SER A 237 -9.34 -1.19 1.10
C SER A 237 -10.66 -1.71 0.52
N ASP A 238 -11.38 -2.50 1.31
CA ASP A 238 -12.74 -2.93 0.94
C ASP A 238 -13.73 -1.77 1.12
N MET A 239 -14.16 -1.22 0.00
CA MET A 239 -15.09 -0.09 -0.08
C MET A 239 -16.56 -0.51 -0.26
N ILE A 240 -16.90 -1.79 -0.03
CA ILE A 240 -18.24 -2.35 -0.30
C ILE A 240 -19.37 -1.55 0.35
N LYS A 241 -19.15 -0.93 1.50
CA LYS A 241 -20.16 -0.12 2.19
C LYS A 241 -20.63 1.10 1.40
N PHE A 242 -19.84 1.59 0.45
CA PHE A 242 -20.19 2.74 -0.40
C PHE A 242 -20.96 2.34 -1.67
N ALA A 243 -20.81 1.09 -2.11
CA ALA A 243 -21.46 0.56 -3.30
C ALA A 243 -21.82 -0.93 -3.13
N PRO A 244 -22.70 -1.29 -2.18
CA PRO A 244 -22.92 -2.69 -1.76
C PRO A 244 -23.48 -3.60 -2.88
N LYS A 245 -24.06 -3.02 -3.93
CA LYS A 245 -24.59 -3.77 -5.09
C LYS A 245 -23.75 -3.58 -6.36
N ASN A 246 -22.69 -2.76 -6.31
CA ASN A 246 -21.93 -2.36 -7.49
C ASN A 246 -20.43 -2.63 -7.35
N GLN A 247 -19.90 -2.81 -6.13
CA GLN A 247 -18.53 -3.28 -5.97
C GLN A 247 -18.45 -4.78 -6.25
N LEU A 248 -17.54 -5.18 -7.14
CA LEU A 248 -17.27 -6.58 -7.48
C LEU A 248 -16.30 -7.22 -6.49
N THR A 249 -15.22 -6.53 -6.18
CA THR A 249 -14.22 -6.82 -5.16
C THR A 249 -13.36 -5.58 -4.94
N ALA A 250 -12.31 -5.69 -4.14
CA ALA A 250 -11.28 -4.66 -3.96
C ALA A 250 -9.88 -5.30 -3.89
N ILE A 251 -8.87 -4.54 -4.29
CA ILE A 251 -7.48 -4.84 -3.97
C ILE A 251 -7.21 -4.18 -2.62
N VAL A 252 -6.91 -4.99 -1.60
CA VAL A 252 -6.74 -4.51 -0.22
C VAL A 252 -5.28 -4.58 0.17
N ASP A 253 -4.74 -3.47 0.62
CA ASP A 253 -3.39 -3.40 1.15
C ASP A 253 -3.37 -3.94 2.59
N HIS A 254 -2.34 -4.68 2.95
CA HIS A 254 -2.22 -5.27 4.26
C HIS A 254 -0.83 -5.00 4.84
N TRP A 255 -0.74 -4.00 5.73
CA TRP A 255 0.52 -3.50 6.27
C TRP A 255 0.84 -4.02 7.68
N ASP A 256 -0.10 -4.71 8.33
CA ASP A 256 -0.05 -5.05 9.75
C ASP A 256 1.21 -5.81 10.13
N GLU A 257 1.47 -6.96 9.50
CA GLU A 257 2.60 -7.82 9.82
C GLU A 257 3.94 -7.15 9.46
N TYR A 258 3.98 -6.42 8.34
CA TYR A 258 5.16 -5.66 7.97
C TYR A 258 5.49 -4.62 9.04
N TYR A 259 4.53 -3.78 9.43
CA TYR A 259 4.75 -2.73 10.42
C TYR A 259 5.12 -3.28 11.79
N ILE A 260 4.42 -4.32 12.24
CA ILE A 260 4.73 -5.03 13.48
C ILE A 260 6.17 -5.54 13.46
N SER A 261 6.59 -6.18 12.37
CA SER A 261 7.94 -6.73 12.25
C SER A 261 9.03 -5.65 12.29
N ARG A 262 8.79 -4.51 11.62
CA ARG A 262 9.75 -3.41 11.58
C ARG A 262 9.89 -2.71 12.93
N VAL A 263 8.78 -2.49 13.65
CA VAL A 263 8.79 -1.95 15.01
C VAL A 263 9.44 -2.92 15.99
N GLN A 264 9.15 -4.23 15.87
CA GLN A 264 9.81 -5.25 16.68
C GLN A 264 11.33 -5.24 16.47
N ALA A 265 11.78 -5.14 15.21
CA ALA A 265 13.21 -5.08 14.89
C ALA A 265 13.91 -3.85 15.51
N VAL A 266 13.22 -2.71 15.59
CA VAL A 266 13.74 -1.52 16.32
C VAL A 266 13.84 -1.80 17.81
N MET A 267 12.81 -2.38 18.42
CA MET A 267 12.80 -2.73 19.85
C MET A 267 13.91 -3.70 20.21
N ASP A 268 14.22 -4.64 19.33
CA ASP A 268 15.24 -5.68 19.53
C ASP A 268 16.66 -5.20 19.12
N GLY A 269 16.80 -4.01 18.55
CA GLY A 269 18.07 -3.51 18.04
C GLY A 269 18.60 -4.25 16.80
N THR A 270 17.75 -4.97 16.09
CA THR A 270 18.08 -5.80 14.91
C THR A 270 17.69 -5.15 13.58
N TRP A 271 17.08 -3.96 13.62
CA TRP A 271 16.63 -3.28 12.42
C TRP A 271 17.78 -3.02 11.44
N LYS A 272 17.52 -3.31 10.16
CA LYS A 272 18.43 -3.04 9.04
C LYS A 272 17.65 -2.39 7.91
N SER A 273 18.34 -1.55 7.13
CA SER A 273 17.79 -1.03 5.88
C SER A 273 17.67 -2.16 4.86
N GLU A 274 16.49 -2.31 4.32
CA GLU A 274 16.16 -3.33 3.30
C GLU A 274 15.11 -2.83 2.33
N ASP A 275 14.89 -3.57 1.26
CA ASP A 275 13.82 -3.38 0.31
C ASP A 275 12.83 -4.54 0.41
N THR A 276 11.58 -4.22 0.66
CA THR A 276 10.52 -5.22 0.74
C THR A 276 9.48 -4.95 -0.34
N TRP A 277 9.28 -5.91 -1.25
CA TRP A 277 8.25 -5.84 -2.27
C TRP A 277 7.48 -7.16 -2.27
N GLY A 278 6.38 -7.20 -1.53
CA GLY A 278 5.57 -8.41 -1.34
C GLY A 278 4.24 -8.35 -2.06
N GLY A 279 3.74 -9.48 -2.48
CA GLY A 279 2.45 -9.65 -3.13
C GLY A 279 1.50 -10.52 -2.30
N PHE A 280 0.70 -11.31 -2.98
CA PHE A 280 -0.17 -12.31 -2.36
C PHE A 280 0.62 -13.36 -1.58
N ASP A 281 1.81 -13.71 -2.02
CA ASP A 281 2.73 -14.67 -1.37
C ASP A 281 3.14 -14.24 0.04
N LYS A 282 3.35 -12.93 0.24
CA LYS A 282 3.74 -12.32 1.52
C LYS A 282 2.58 -11.67 2.25
N GLU A 283 1.37 -11.86 1.75
CA GLU A 283 0.14 -11.31 2.33
C GLU A 283 0.14 -9.78 2.51
N MET A 284 0.92 -9.07 1.67
CA MET A 284 0.91 -7.60 1.64
C MET A 284 -0.22 -7.05 0.76
N VAL A 285 -0.85 -7.90 -0.03
CA VAL A 285 -2.04 -7.63 -0.85
C VAL A 285 -3.03 -8.76 -0.64
N HIS A 286 -4.30 -8.43 -0.54
CA HIS A 286 -5.42 -9.38 -0.48
C HIS A 286 -6.52 -8.95 -1.43
N MET A 287 -7.32 -9.91 -1.90
CA MET A 287 -8.58 -9.59 -2.55
C MET A 287 -9.69 -9.54 -1.50
N ALA A 288 -10.54 -8.50 -1.56
CA ALA A 288 -11.79 -8.47 -0.81
C ALA A 288 -12.73 -9.58 -1.31
N PRO A 289 -13.80 -9.93 -0.58
CA PRO A 289 -14.76 -10.92 -1.04
C PRO A 289 -15.26 -10.62 -2.46
N PHE A 290 -15.33 -11.65 -3.29
CA PHE A 290 -15.91 -11.57 -4.64
C PHE A 290 -17.44 -11.50 -4.51
N THR A 291 -18.03 -10.36 -4.87
CA THR A 291 -19.45 -10.05 -4.70
C THR A 291 -20.07 -9.54 -6.00
N ASN A 292 -21.39 -9.52 -6.08
CA ASN A 292 -22.13 -8.94 -7.21
C ASN A 292 -21.72 -9.49 -8.59
N MET A 293 -21.26 -10.73 -8.65
CA MET A 293 -20.83 -11.42 -9.88
C MET A 293 -21.33 -12.88 -9.90
N PRO A 294 -21.42 -13.53 -11.07
CA PRO A 294 -21.71 -14.94 -11.18
C PRO A 294 -20.69 -15.83 -10.45
N GLU A 295 -21.13 -16.99 -9.97
CA GLU A 295 -20.28 -17.92 -9.21
C GLU A 295 -19.06 -18.41 -10.02
N ASP A 296 -19.22 -18.64 -11.32
CA ASP A 296 -18.13 -19.05 -12.20
C ASP A 296 -17.06 -17.97 -12.36
N VAL A 297 -17.45 -16.68 -12.30
CA VAL A 297 -16.50 -15.55 -12.33
C VAL A 297 -15.75 -15.46 -11.00
N ALA A 298 -16.45 -15.58 -9.87
CA ALA A 298 -15.81 -15.59 -8.55
C ALA A 298 -14.84 -16.78 -8.40
N LYS A 299 -15.21 -17.95 -8.90
CA LYS A 299 -14.35 -19.14 -8.91
C LYS A 299 -13.07 -18.91 -9.76
N MET A 300 -13.22 -18.40 -10.98
CA MET A 300 -12.08 -18.05 -11.84
C MET A 300 -11.13 -17.09 -11.12
N ALA A 301 -11.65 -16.04 -10.50
CA ALA A 301 -10.86 -15.05 -9.77
C ALA A 301 -10.08 -15.68 -8.60
N THR A 302 -10.74 -16.55 -7.81
CA THR A 302 -10.10 -17.28 -6.71
C THR A 302 -8.99 -18.21 -7.21
N GLU A 303 -9.20 -18.92 -8.31
CA GLU A 303 -8.19 -19.79 -8.92
C GLU A 303 -7.00 -18.98 -9.44
N THR A 304 -7.24 -17.82 -10.04
CA THR A 304 -6.18 -16.93 -10.53
C THR A 304 -5.35 -16.35 -9.37
N GLU A 305 -6.00 -15.88 -8.31
CA GLU A 305 -5.33 -15.41 -7.09
C GLU A 305 -4.42 -16.51 -6.51
N ALA A 306 -4.93 -17.75 -6.42
CA ALA A 306 -4.16 -18.88 -5.92
C ALA A 306 -2.94 -19.22 -6.80
N LYS A 307 -3.08 -19.15 -8.13
CA LYS A 307 -1.96 -19.37 -9.07
C LYS A 307 -0.89 -18.29 -8.98
N ILE A 308 -1.30 -17.03 -8.82
CA ILE A 308 -0.34 -15.93 -8.62
C ILE A 308 0.37 -16.10 -7.25
N LYS A 309 -0.37 -16.41 -6.20
CA LYS A 309 0.18 -16.64 -4.85
C LYS A 309 1.18 -17.79 -4.83
N SER A 310 0.95 -18.86 -5.59
CA SER A 310 1.86 -20.01 -5.68
C SER A 310 3.04 -19.80 -6.63
N GLY A 311 3.05 -18.74 -7.45
CA GLY A 311 4.04 -18.51 -8.50
C GLY A 311 3.82 -19.35 -9.76
N GLU A 312 2.68 -20.04 -9.89
CA GLU A 312 2.30 -20.77 -11.12
C GLU A 312 1.99 -19.81 -12.27
N LEU A 313 1.49 -18.61 -11.94
CA LEU A 313 1.16 -17.55 -12.89
C LEU A 313 1.83 -16.25 -12.44
N HIS A 314 2.52 -15.57 -13.33
CA HIS A 314 2.96 -14.20 -13.12
C HIS A 314 2.19 -13.25 -14.05
N PRO A 315 1.64 -12.13 -13.55
CA PRO A 315 0.84 -11.17 -14.35
C PRO A 315 1.54 -10.64 -15.59
N PHE A 316 2.86 -10.71 -15.63
CA PHE A 316 3.69 -10.28 -16.77
C PHE A 316 4.44 -11.44 -17.42
N ASP A 317 3.81 -12.63 -17.49
CA ASP A 317 4.27 -13.71 -18.35
C ASP A 317 4.01 -13.40 -19.81
N GLY A 318 4.97 -13.71 -20.69
CA GLY A 318 4.88 -13.43 -22.11
C GLY A 318 3.96 -14.38 -22.88
N PRO A 319 3.61 -14.01 -24.12
CA PRO A 319 4.17 -12.88 -24.89
C PRO A 319 3.49 -11.54 -24.53
N ILE A 320 4.29 -10.47 -24.40
CA ILE A 320 3.79 -9.13 -24.13
C ILE A 320 4.27 -8.15 -25.21
N TYR A 321 3.34 -7.36 -25.73
CA TYR A 321 3.59 -6.34 -26.75
C TYR A 321 3.27 -4.94 -26.20
N LYS A 322 4.09 -3.95 -26.57
CA LYS A 322 3.76 -2.53 -26.39
C LYS A 322 2.67 -2.08 -27.36
N GLN A 323 2.12 -0.89 -27.14
CA GLN A 323 1.11 -0.26 -28.02
C GLN A 323 1.55 -0.18 -29.51
N ASP A 324 2.84 -0.01 -29.77
CA ASP A 324 3.42 0.08 -31.12
C ASP A 324 3.68 -1.29 -31.76
N GLY A 325 3.30 -2.39 -31.10
CA GLY A 325 3.52 -3.75 -31.56
C GLY A 325 4.91 -4.32 -31.23
N THR A 326 5.76 -3.60 -30.53
CA THR A 326 7.08 -4.09 -30.12
C THR A 326 6.93 -5.21 -29.09
N LEU A 327 7.47 -6.40 -29.39
CA LEU A 327 7.55 -7.52 -28.44
C LEU A 327 8.57 -7.20 -27.35
N VAL A 328 8.15 -7.21 -26.09
CA VAL A 328 9.01 -6.93 -24.91
C VAL A 328 9.24 -8.16 -24.04
N VAL A 329 8.32 -9.12 -24.04
CA VAL A 329 8.46 -10.40 -23.34
C VAL A 329 8.05 -11.50 -24.29
N LYS A 330 8.93 -12.51 -24.49
CA LYS A 330 8.64 -13.64 -25.36
C LYS A 330 7.78 -14.68 -24.62
N GLU A 331 7.18 -15.56 -25.38
CA GLU A 331 6.50 -16.72 -24.81
C GLU A 331 7.44 -17.55 -23.92
N GLY A 332 6.98 -17.89 -22.71
CA GLY A 332 7.75 -18.62 -21.71
C GLY A 332 8.77 -17.78 -20.94
N GLU A 333 8.84 -16.47 -21.18
CA GLU A 333 9.61 -15.51 -20.36
C GLU A 333 8.69 -14.70 -19.46
N THR A 334 9.23 -14.19 -18.34
CA THR A 334 8.54 -13.30 -17.40
C THR A 334 9.30 -11.97 -17.31
N LEU A 335 8.61 -10.86 -17.23
CA LEU A 335 9.23 -9.55 -17.08
C LEU A 335 9.89 -9.43 -15.71
N ASP A 336 11.15 -8.99 -15.69
CA ASP A 336 11.92 -8.87 -14.45
C ASP A 336 11.48 -7.67 -13.58
N ASP A 337 11.75 -7.77 -12.27
CA ASP A 337 11.39 -6.74 -11.28
C ASP A 337 11.99 -5.37 -11.58
N GLY A 338 13.21 -5.30 -12.12
CA GLY A 338 13.87 -4.04 -12.46
C GLY A 338 13.11 -3.30 -13.56
N THR A 339 12.65 -4.01 -14.57
CA THR A 339 11.81 -3.45 -15.65
C THR A 339 10.42 -3.05 -15.11
N LEU A 340 9.84 -3.87 -14.25
CA LEU A 340 8.55 -3.55 -13.60
C LEU A 340 8.64 -2.28 -12.75
N LEU A 341 9.71 -2.09 -12.00
CA LEU A 341 9.93 -0.90 -11.14
C LEU A 341 10.11 0.39 -11.94
N GLY A 342 10.60 0.29 -13.19
CA GLY A 342 10.82 1.44 -14.07
C GLY A 342 9.77 1.60 -15.18
N MET A 343 8.64 0.89 -15.12
CA MET A 343 7.67 0.83 -16.22
C MET A 343 7.04 2.19 -16.54
N ASN A 344 7.23 2.67 -17.77
CA ASN A 344 6.75 3.96 -18.26
C ASN A 344 6.11 3.88 -19.66
N TRP A 345 5.58 2.73 -20.02
CA TRP A 345 4.95 2.44 -21.32
C TRP A 345 3.70 1.58 -21.12
N TYR A 346 2.79 1.61 -22.08
CA TYR A 346 1.59 0.80 -22.09
C TYR A 346 1.71 -0.44 -22.94
N VAL A 347 1.02 -1.52 -22.52
CA VAL A 347 0.78 -2.70 -23.34
C VAL A 347 -0.24 -2.40 -24.43
N GLN A 348 -0.27 -3.23 -25.45
CA GLN A 348 -1.24 -3.17 -26.55
C GLN A 348 -2.69 -3.18 -26.02
N GLY A 349 -3.58 -2.42 -26.66
CA GLY A 349 -4.99 -2.36 -26.34
C GLY A 349 -5.40 -1.25 -25.37
N ILE A 350 -4.46 -0.55 -24.74
CA ILE A 350 -4.74 0.64 -23.91
C ILE A 350 -4.81 1.88 -24.81
N ASP A 351 -5.87 2.68 -24.66
CA ASP A 351 -6.02 3.94 -25.38
C ASP A 351 -5.23 5.07 -24.70
N GLY A 352 -4.57 5.90 -25.49
CA GLY A 352 -3.81 7.07 -25.01
C GLY A 352 -2.31 6.83 -24.85
N LYS A 353 -1.64 7.77 -24.18
CA LYS A 353 -0.20 7.70 -23.88
C LYS A 353 0.02 7.92 -22.40
N VAL A 354 1.10 7.36 -21.88
CA VAL A 354 1.55 7.71 -20.52
C VAL A 354 1.89 9.21 -20.50
N PRO A 355 1.29 10.02 -19.62
CA PRO A 355 1.66 11.43 -19.48
C PRO A 355 3.13 11.58 -19.09
N GLN A 356 3.77 12.65 -19.60
CA GLN A 356 5.18 12.98 -19.32
C GLN A 356 5.29 14.00 -18.20
#